data_f79cf1e84cc5ec3c13ffd10952f8c627
#
_entry.id   f79cf1e84cc5ec3c13ffd10952f8c627
#
_cell.length_a   1.000
_cell.length_b   1.000
_cell.length_c   1.000
_cell.angle_alpha   90.00
_cell.angle_beta   90.00
_cell.angle_gamma   90.00
#
_symmetry.space_group_name_H-M   'P 1'
#
loop_
_entity.id
_entity.type
_entity.pdbx_description
1 polymer ?
#
loop_
_entity_poly.entity_id
_entity_poly.type
_entity_poly.pdbx_seq_one_letter_code
_entity_poly.pdbx_strand_id
1 'polypeptide(L)'
;WEKSKKLNLGVDMTLLESMDITIDYFKEDRSGIFMQRSSVPSTMGVTGMLPYANIGSVKNKGVDMSVAYSKVIGKDWVLRLNGSLTYAHNEITEIDEPVNVEPYSSRIGHPINSIMGYVSDGLFTSQEEIDRSPKQSFGNYTVGDIKYKDLNGDNVVNGYDRTIIGNPEIPEIIYGFGGTLKY
;
A
#
# COMPACT_ATOMS: atom_id res chain seq x y z
N TRP A 1 -21.74 -7.67 -11.02
CA TRP A 1 -21.22 -8.55 -9.96
C TRP A 1 -19.70 -8.51 -9.98
N GLU A 2 -19.11 -8.51 -8.81
CA GLU A 2 -17.66 -8.68 -8.64
C GLU A 2 -17.20 -10.03 -9.17
N LYS A 3 -16.04 -10.06 -9.85
CA LYS A 3 -15.40 -11.25 -10.39
C LYS A 3 -13.97 -11.33 -9.86
N SER A 4 -13.55 -12.54 -9.47
CA SER A 4 -12.16 -12.82 -9.08
C SER A 4 -11.62 -13.96 -9.94
N LYS A 5 -10.43 -13.76 -10.51
CA LYS A 5 -9.64 -14.78 -11.20
C LYS A 5 -8.40 -15.04 -10.37
N LYS A 6 -8.21 -16.29 -9.96
CA LYS A 6 -7.09 -16.68 -9.09
C LYS A 6 -6.22 -17.74 -9.77
N LEU A 7 -4.91 -17.61 -9.57
CA LEU A 7 -3.92 -18.60 -9.90
C LEU A 7 -3.04 -18.83 -8.67
N ASN A 8 -2.92 -20.08 -8.24
CA ASN A 8 -2.00 -20.49 -7.18
C ASN A 8 -1.12 -21.61 -7.71
N LEU A 9 0.18 -21.53 -7.46
CA LEU A 9 1.17 -22.53 -7.81
C LEU A 9 2.04 -22.78 -6.56
N GLY A 10 1.95 -23.99 -6.01
CA GLY A 10 2.67 -24.39 -4.81
C GLY A 10 3.68 -25.50 -5.09
N VAL A 11 4.78 -25.48 -4.35
CA VAL A 11 5.78 -26.54 -4.33
C VAL A 11 6.12 -26.86 -2.89
N ASP A 12 5.95 -28.12 -2.52
CA ASP A 12 6.38 -28.69 -1.25
C ASP A 12 7.58 -29.61 -1.51
N MET A 13 8.64 -29.44 -0.72
CA MET A 13 9.82 -30.28 -0.83
C MET A 13 10.41 -30.59 0.54
N THR A 14 10.88 -31.82 0.73
CA THR A 14 11.66 -32.20 1.90
C THR A 14 13.10 -32.41 1.47
N LEU A 15 14.03 -31.68 2.06
CA LEU A 15 15.46 -31.77 1.80
C LEU A 15 16.18 -32.39 3.01
N LEU A 16 17.17 -33.23 2.72
CA LEU A 16 18.02 -33.84 3.72
C LEU A 16 17.25 -34.59 4.84
N GLU A 17 16.03 -35.08 4.53
CA GLU A 17 15.13 -35.80 5.47
C GLU A 17 14.81 -35.02 6.76
N SER A 18 15.12 -33.71 6.82
CA SER A 18 15.03 -32.91 8.03
C SER A 18 14.62 -31.48 7.80
N MET A 19 14.47 -31.06 6.55
CA MET A 19 14.09 -29.68 6.20
C MET A 19 12.93 -29.69 5.22
N ASP A 20 11.79 -29.23 5.68
CA ASP A 20 10.58 -29.05 4.87
C ASP A 20 10.51 -27.61 4.39
N ILE A 21 10.29 -27.43 3.10
CA ILE A 21 10.15 -26.12 2.45
C ILE A 21 8.86 -26.12 1.65
N THR A 22 8.02 -25.13 1.89
CA THR A 22 6.82 -24.82 1.10
C THR A 22 6.99 -23.47 0.45
N ILE A 23 6.69 -23.37 -0.83
CA ILE A 23 6.71 -22.13 -1.59
C ILE A 23 5.44 -22.06 -2.41
N ASP A 24 4.63 -21.02 -2.20
CA ASP A 24 3.39 -20.76 -2.91
C ASP A 24 3.46 -19.41 -3.63
N TYR A 25 3.29 -19.42 -4.94
CA TYR A 25 3.05 -18.22 -5.73
C TYR A 25 1.56 -18.05 -5.93
N PHE A 26 1.05 -16.85 -5.68
CA PHE A 26 -0.34 -16.52 -5.94
C PHE A 26 -0.49 -15.26 -6.79
N LYS A 27 -1.56 -15.25 -7.58
CA LYS A 27 -2.02 -14.08 -8.34
C LYS A 27 -3.54 -14.04 -8.34
N GLU A 28 -4.09 -12.86 -8.08
CA GLU A 28 -5.52 -12.60 -8.12
C GLU A 28 -5.80 -11.32 -8.92
N ASP A 29 -6.69 -11.41 -9.90
CA ASP A 29 -7.24 -10.27 -10.62
C ASP A 29 -8.73 -10.13 -10.23
N ARG A 30 -9.08 -9.05 -9.53
CA ARG A 30 -10.44 -8.71 -9.12
C ARG A 30 -10.97 -7.58 -9.97
N SER A 31 -12.20 -7.69 -10.45
CA SER A 31 -12.88 -6.66 -11.26
C SER A 31 -14.35 -6.53 -10.89
N GLY A 32 -14.94 -5.37 -11.20
CA GLY A 32 -16.31 -5.07 -10.85
C GLY A 32 -16.54 -4.93 -9.36
N ILE A 33 -15.57 -4.46 -8.61
CA ILE A 33 -15.67 -4.20 -7.17
C ILE A 33 -16.72 -3.13 -6.94
N PHE A 34 -17.66 -3.41 -6.04
CA PHE A 34 -18.76 -2.51 -5.71
C PHE A 34 -18.25 -1.36 -4.86
N MET A 35 -18.32 -0.14 -5.40
CA MET A 35 -17.82 1.05 -4.72
C MET A 35 -18.69 2.27 -5.02
N GLN A 36 -18.62 3.28 -4.16
CA GLN A 36 -19.30 4.54 -4.38
C GLN A 36 -18.62 5.32 -5.50
N ARG A 37 -19.43 5.91 -6.37
CA ARG A 37 -18.93 6.75 -7.45
C ARG A 37 -18.40 8.07 -6.91
N SER A 38 -17.23 8.50 -7.36
CA SER A 38 -16.62 9.79 -7.02
C SER A 38 -16.59 10.78 -8.18
N SER A 39 -16.79 10.29 -9.40
CA SER A 39 -16.79 11.11 -10.62
C SER A 39 -18.09 11.89 -10.88
N VAL A 40 -19.08 11.80 -9.98
CA VAL A 40 -20.36 12.51 -10.13
C VAL A 40 -20.18 13.98 -9.78
N PRO A 41 -20.44 14.93 -10.73
CA PRO A 41 -20.27 16.35 -10.47
C PRO A 41 -21.21 16.85 -9.35
N SER A 42 -20.69 17.70 -8.47
CA SER A 42 -21.46 18.31 -7.38
C SER A 42 -22.62 19.17 -7.88
N THR A 43 -22.53 19.67 -9.12
CA THR A 43 -23.62 20.42 -9.80
C THR A 43 -24.89 19.61 -10.01
N MET A 44 -24.84 18.27 -9.92
CA MET A 44 -26.03 17.42 -9.98
C MET A 44 -26.87 17.45 -8.69
N GLY A 45 -26.41 18.12 -7.63
CA GLY A 45 -27.16 18.27 -6.38
C GLY A 45 -27.31 17.01 -5.54
N VAL A 46 -26.59 15.91 -5.87
CA VAL A 46 -26.67 14.60 -5.20
C VAL A 46 -25.50 14.34 -4.23
N THR A 47 -24.89 15.38 -3.71
CA THR A 47 -23.69 15.33 -2.88
C THR A 47 -23.81 14.47 -1.60
N GLY A 48 -25.01 14.14 -1.15
CA GLY A 48 -25.24 13.24 0.00
C GLY A 48 -25.67 11.82 -0.39
N MET A 49 -25.90 11.53 -1.67
CA MET A 49 -26.49 10.27 -2.15
C MET A 49 -25.78 9.76 -3.41
N LEU A 50 -24.44 9.76 -3.39
CA LEU A 50 -23.66 9.24 -4.53
C LEU A 50 -23.98 7.77 -4.78
N PRO A 51 -24.31 7.40 -6.03
CA PRO A 51 -24.66 6.01 -6.37
C PRO A 51 -23.44 5.08 -6.24
N TYR A 52 -23.74 3.82 -6.01
CA TYR A 52 -22.74 2.75 -6.05
C TYR A 52 -22.76 2.07 -7.43
N ALA A 53 -21.61 1.59 -7.87
CA ALA A 53 -21.45 0.83 -9.10
C ALA A 53 -20.33 -0.21 -9.00
N ASN A 54 -20.35 -1.20 -9.87
CA ASN A 54 -19.31 -2.23 -9.96
C ASN A 54 -18.22 -1.79 -10.95
N ILE A 55 -17.32 -0.93 -10.50
CA ILE A 55 -16.35 -0.20 -11.34
C ILE A 55 -14.90 -0.29 -10.86
N GLY A 56 -14.63 -0.88 -9.69
CA GLY A 56 -13.27 -1.04 -9.20
C GLY A 56 -12.60 -2.30 -9.73
N SER A 57 -11.30 -2.22 -9.99
CA SER A 57 -10.47 -3.37 -10.34
C SER A 57 -9.12 -3.30 -9.63
N VAL A 58 -8.64 -4.45 -9.14
CA VAL A 58 -7.40 -4.58 -8.39
C VAL A 58 -6.69 -5.86 -8.81
N LYS A 59 -5.38 -5.81 -8.88
CA LYS A 59 -4.50 -6.97 -9.00
C LYS A 59 -3.77 -7.20 -7.69
N ASN A 60 -3.58 -8.46 -7.34
CA ASN A 60 -2.75 -8.86 -6.21
C ASN A 60 -1.87 -10.04 -6.63
N LYS A 61 -0.60 -10.02 -6.26
CA LYS A 61 0.36 -11.08 -6.52
C LYS A 61 1.35 -11.19 -5.38
N GLY A 62 1.84 -12.39 -5.15
CA GLY A 62 2.80 -12.58 -4.06
C GLY A 62 3.39 -13.96 -4.01
N VAL A 63 4.22 -14.15 -3.01
CA VAL A 63 4.86 -15.41 -2.68
C VAL A 63 4.77 -15.62 -1.18
N ASP A 64 4.32 -16.80 -0.79
CA ASP A 64 4.39 -17.30 0.58
C ASP A 64 5.47 -18.38 0.64
N MET A 65 6.34 -18.30 1.64
CA MET A 65 7.39 -19.28 1.86
C MET A 65 7.41 -19.67 3.33
N SER A 66 7.54 -20.97 3.57
CA SER A 66 7.82 -21.51 4.90
C SER A 66 8.95 -22.52 4.86
N VAL A 67 9.76 -22.53 5.91
CA VAL A 67 10.84 -23.46 6.12
C VAL A 67 10.76 -24.02 7.52
N ALA A 68 10.75 -25.33 7.66
CA ALA A 68 10.84 -26.02 8.94
C ALA A 68 12.02 -26.99 8.91
N TYR A 69 12.92 -26.85 9.89
CA TYR A 69 14.07 -27.75 10.05
C TYR A 69 13.98 -28.42 11.40
N SER A 70 14.19 -29.75 11.43
CA SER A 70 14.21 -30.53 12.67
C SER A 70 15.36 -31.53 12.64
N LYS A 71 16.20 -31.49 13.66
CA LYS A 71 17.34 -32.39 13.78
C LYS A 71 17.54 -32.86 15.20
N VAL A 72 17.77 -34.16 15.34
CA VAL A 72 18.26 -34.78 16.59
C VAL A 72 19.78 -34.66 16.62
N ILE A 73 20.32 -34.07 17.68
CA ILE A 73 21.75 -33.86 17.89
C ILE A 73 22.19 -34.76 19.04
N GLY A 74 23.03 -35.75 18.73
CA GLY A 74 23.43 -36.76 19.71
C GLY A 74 22.26 -37.66 20.11
N LYS A 75 22.08 -37.91 21.42
CA LYS A 75 21.04 -38.80 21.95
C LYS A 75 19.87 -38.02 22.60
N ASP A 76 20.12 -36.80 23.07
CA ASP A 76 19.23 -36.13 24.03
C ASP A 76 18.75 -34.77 23.57
N TRP A 77 19.31 -34.22 22.48
CA TRP A 77 18.95 -32.89 21.99
C TRP A 77 18.14 -32.94 20.72
N VAL A 78 17.09 -32.15 20.67
CA VAL A 78 16.31 -31.93 19.45
C VAL A 78 16.29 -30.41 19.14
N LEU A 79 16.86 -30.05 18.01
CA LEU A 79 16.80 -28.71 17.47
C LEU A 79 15.68 -28.62 16.45
N ARG A 80 14.81 -27.60 16.60
CA ARG A 80 13.80 -27.22 15.61
C ARG A 80 13.98 -25.75 15.26
N LEU A 81 14.03 -25.45 13.98
CA LEU A 81 14.04 -24.08 13.45
C LEU A 81 12.88 -23.94 12.48
N ASN A 82 12.25 -22.79 12.51
CA ASN A 82 11.17 -22.45 11.59
C ASN A 82 11.32 -21.00 11.11
N GLY A 83 10.96 -20.77 9.87
CA GLY A 83 10.92 -19.46 9.26
C GLY A 83 9.73 -19.34 8.33
N SER A 84 9.20 -18.15 8.20
CA SER A 84 8.16 -17.82 7.22
C SER A 84 8.45 -16.47 6.60
N LEU A 85 8.08 -16.32 5.34
CA LEU A 85 8.15 -15.08 4.58
C LEU A 85 6.92 -14.99 3.69
N THR A 86 6.18 -13.89 3.81
CA THR A 86 5.11 -13.51 2.88
C THR A 86 5.53 -12.23 2.19
N TYR A 87 5.48 -12.21 0.88
CA TYR A 87 5.53 -11.01 0.06
C TYR A 87 4.23 -10.90 -0.73
N ALA A 88 3.48 -9.81 -0.55
CA ALA A 88 2.24 -9.56 -1.26
C ALA A 88 2.21 -8.12 -1.75
N HIS A 89 2.02 -7.93 -3.05
CA HIS A 89 1.88 -6.61 -3.66
C HIS A 89 0.54 -6.51 -4.37
N ASN A 90 -0.24 -5.49 -4.02
CA ASN A 90 -1.50 -5.19 -4.68
C ASN A 90 -1.44 -3.84 -5.39
N GLU A 91 -2.23 -3.71 -6.44
CA GLU A 91 -2.27 -2.52 -7.30
C GLU A 91 -3.69 -2.26 -7.77
N ILE A 92 -4.16 -1.03 -7.59
CA ILE A 92 -5.42 -0.55 -8.17
C ILE A 92 -5.21 -0.39 -9.66
N THR A 93 -5.98 -1.11 -10.48
CA THR A 93 -5.93 -1.00 -11.95
C THR A 93 -7.05 -0.17 -12.52
N GLU A 94 -8.15 -0.02 -11.76
CA GLU A 94 -9.29 0.78 -12.14
C GLU A 94 -10.05 1.24 -10.89
N ILE A 95 -10.37 2.53 -10.86
CA ILE A 95 -11.16 3.17 -9.79
C ILE A 95 -11.90 4.36 -10.40
N ASP A 96 -13.06 4.74 -9.84
CA ASP A 96 -13.80 5.92 -10.27
C ASP A 96 -13.13 7.17 -9.69
N GLU A 97 -12.20 7.75 -10.42
CA GLU A 97 -11.58 9.03 -10.07
C GLU A 97 -12.28 10.20 -10.78
N PRO A 98 -12.31 11.40 -10.17
CA PRO A 98 -12.77 12.61 -10.84
C PRO A 98 -11.99 12.87 -12.13
N VAL A 99 -12.65 13.44 -13.15
CA VAL A 99 -12.06 13.65 -14.49
C VAL A 99 -10.80 14.53 -14.48
N ASN A 100 -10.65 15.39 -13.48
CA ASN A 100 -9.55 16.35 -13.37
C ASN A 100 -8.56 16.00 -12.24
N VAL A 101 -8.34 14.70 -11.98
CA VAL A 101 -7.30 14.28 -11.04
C VAL A 101 -5.94 14.47 -11.70
N GLU A 102 -5.07 15.18 -11.02
CA GLU A 102 -3.69 15.34 -11.44
C GLU A 102 -2.96 13.99 -11.44
N PRO A 103 -2.09 13.69 -12.41
CA PRO A 103 -1.43 12.39 -12.52
C PRO A 103 -0.71 11.95 -11.24
N TYR A 104 -0.12 12.90 -10.49
CA TYR A 104 0.57 12.61 -9.22
C TYR A 104 -0.40 12.31 -8.06
N SER A 105 -1.68 12.65 -8.19
CA SER A 105 -2.74 12.39 -7.20
C SER A 105 -3.56 11.13 -7.50
N SER A 106 -3.37 10.50 -8.66
CA SER A 106 -4.08 9.27 -9.03
C SER A 106 -3.69 8.13 -8.11
N ARG A 107 -4.68 7.31 -7.72
CA ARG A 107 -4.47 6.06 -6.99
C ARG A 107 -4.25 4.86 -7.90
N ILE A 108 -4.51 5.02 -9.21
CA ILE A 108 -4.28 3.95 -10.18
C ILE A 108 -2.78 3.67 -10.27
N GLY A 109 -2.40 2.40 -10.26
CA GLY A 109 -1.01 1.97 -10.22
C GLY A 109 -0.39 1.89 -8.82
N HIS A 110 -1.18 2.17 -7.78
CA HIS A 110 -0.70 2.16 -6.38
C HIS A 110 -1.47 1.14 -5.53
N PRO A 111 -0.91 0.69 -4.39
CA PRO A 111 -1.59 -0.19 -3.46
C PRO A 111 -2.89 0.42 -2.89
N ILE A 112 -3.87 -0.45 -2.57
CA ILE A 112 -5.19 -0.03 -2.07
C ILE A 112 -5.09 0.89 -0.85
N ASN A 113 -4.21 0.59 0.09
CA ASN A 113 -4.05 1.32 1.34
C ASN A 113 -2.88 2.31 1.29
N SER A 114 -2.60 2.89 0.13
CA SER A 114 -1.60 3.94 -0.02
C SER A 114 -2.05 5.21 0.71
N ILE A 115 -1.11 5.82 1.42
CA ILE A 115 -1.35 7.04 2.19
C ILE A 115 -1.25 8.25 1.27
N MET A 116 -2.30 9.08 1.25
CA MET A 116 -2.31 10.36 0.55
C MET A 116 -1.89 11.48 1.50
N GLY A 117 -0.87 12.22 1.13
CA GLY A 117 -0.35 13.32 1.95
C GLY A 117 0.34 14.40 1.13
N TYR A 118 0.98 15.33 1.81
CA TYR A 118 1.73 16.43 1.22
C TYR A 118 3.23 16.14 1.27
N VAL A 119 3.95 16.53 0.24
CA VAL A 119 5.41 16.39 0.17
C VAL A 119 6.06 17.55 0.94
N SER A 120 6.81 17.23 1.99
CA SER A 120 7.57 18.25 2.72
C SER A 120 8.75 18.77 1.88
N ASP A 121 8.96 20.06 1.92
CA ASP A 121 10.12 20.79 1.36
C ASP A 121 11.01 21.38 2.45
N GLY A 122 10.99 20.79 3.65
CA GLY A 122 11.73 21.25 4.83
C GLY A 122 10.86 22.07 5.78
N LEU A 123 11.52 22.93 6.55
CA LEU A 123 10.87 23.85 7.50
C LEU A 123 11.10 25.29 7.05
N PHE A 124 10.16 26.17 7.34
CA PHE A 124 10.36 27.60 7.16
C PHE A 124 11.46 28.13 8.09
N THR A 125 12.46 28.78 7.53
CA THR A 125 13.64 29.27 8.27
C THR A 125 13.56 30.77 8.60
N SER A 126 12.74 31.54 7.85
CA SER A 126 12.55 32.98 8.07
C SER A 126 11.16 33.44 7.59
N GLN A 127 10.78 34.64 8.04
CA GLN A 127 9.56 35.29 7.57
C GLN A 127 9.64 35.65 6.08
N GLU A 128 10.79 36.03 5.58
CA GLU A 128 10.99 36.36 4.17
C GLU A 128 10.81 35.11 3.28
N GLU A 129 11.15 33.93 3.78
CA GLU A 129 10.91 32.68 3.08
C GLU A 129 9.41 32.39 3.01
N ILE A 130 8.67 32.57 4.11
CA ILE A 130 7.21 32.42 4.15
C ILE A 130 6.55 33.35 3.12
N ASP A 131 6.95 34.62 3.09
CA ASP A 131 6.35 35.64 2.23
C ASP A 131 6.58 35.37 0.72
N ARG A 132 7.62 34.61 0.38
CA ARG A 132 7.97 34.25 -1.02
C ARG A 132 7.49 32.84 -1.42
N SER A 133 7.09 32.03 -0.46
CA SER A 133 6.66 30.64 -0.71
C SER A 133 5.18 30.59 -1.09
N PRO A 134 4.73 29.52 -1.78
CA PRO A 134 3.32 29.26 -2.00
C PRO A 134 2.54 29.30 -0.69
N LYS A 135 1.34 29.89 -0.72
CA LYS A 135 0.52 30.03 0.47
C LYS A 135 -0.06 28.67 0.88
N GLN A 136 0.15 28.24 2.12
CA GLN A 136 -0.45 27.03 2.67
C GLN A 136 -1.87 27.31 3.20
N SER A 137 -2.87 26.57 2.73
CA SER A 137 -4.29 26.77 3.04
C SER A 137 -4.77 26.06 4.29
N PHE A 138 -3.89 25.43 5.07
CA PHE A 138 -4.25 24.58 6.23
C PHE A 138 -4.47 25.35 7.53
N GLY A 139 -4.25 26.64 7.55
CA GLY A 139 -4.34 27.51 8.72
C GLY A 139 -3.15 28.45 8.83
N ASN A 140 -2.93 29.01 10.00
CA ASN A 140 -1.77 29.88 10.25
C ASN A 140 -0.52 29.03 10.43
N TYR A 141 0.59 29.50 9.88
CA TYR A 141 1.91 28.89 9.99
C TYR A 141 2.98 29.97 10.21
N THR A 142 4.09 29.56 10.80
CA THR A 142 5.18 30.45 11.24
C THR A 142 6.54 29.82 10.96
N VAL A 143 7.60 30.57 11.23
CA VAL A 143 8.98 30.07 11.15
C VAL A 143 9.13 28.83 12.06
N GLY A 144 9.68 27.75 11.51
CA GLY A 144 9.81 26.45 12.14
C GLY A 144 8.73 25.44 11.77
N ASP A 145 7.64 25.87 11.13
CA ASP A 145 6.61 24.95 10.62
C ASP A 145 7.04 24.28 9.31
N ILE A 146 6.37 23.18 8.97
CA ILE A 146 6.67 22.41 7.76
C ILE A 146 6.25 23.22 6.52
N LYS A 147 7.20 23.38 5.59
CA LYS A 147 6.96 23.85 4.24
C LYS A 147 6.57 22.68 3.35
N TYR A 148 5.45 22.80 2.64
CA TYR A 148 4.98 21.78 1.69
C TYR A 148 5.17 22.25 0.26
N LYS A 149 5.37 21.28 -0.64
CA LYS A 149 5.49 21.54 -2.07
C LYS A 149 4.14 21.85 -2.70
N ASP A 150 4.10 22.87 -3.51
CA ASP A 150 3.08 23.15 -4.49
C ASP A 150 3.39 22.26 -5.71
N LEU A 151 2.55 21.23 -5.93
CA LEU A 151 2.76 20.24 -6.98
C LEU A 151 2.13 20.63 -8.32
N ASN A 152 1.07 21.44 -8.29
CA ASN A 152 0.39 21.91 -9.50
C ASN A 152 0.91 23.28 -10.01
N GLY A 153 1.69 24.00 -9.20
CA GLY A 153 2.29 25.27 -9.55
C GLY A 153 1.34 26.47 -9.54
N ASP A 154 0.25 26.39 -8.78
CA ASP A 154 -0.75 27.47 -8.69
C ASP A 154 -0.45 28.50 -7.59
N ASN A 155 0.67 28.36 -6.89
CA ASN A 155 1.15 29.15 -5.75
C ASN A 155 0.27 29.03 -4.49
N VAL A 156 -0.53 27.96 -4.37
CA VAL A 156 -1.34 27.67 -3.19
C VAL A 156 -1.25 26.21 -2.84
N VAL A 157 -0.62 25.86 -1.75
CA VAL A 157 -0.61 24.48 -1.24
C VAL A 157 -1.96 24.16 -0.60
N ASN A 158 -2.70 23.21 -1.20
CA ASN A 158 -4.05 22.84 -0.79
C ASN A 158 -4.34 21.36 -1.08
N GLY A 159 -5.62 20.94 -1.06
CA GLY A 159 -6.02 19.56 -1.32
C GLY A 159 -5.61 19.00 -2.68
N TYR A 160 -5.34 19.84 -3.66
CA TYR A 160 -4.88 19.43 -5.00
C TYR A 160 -3.39 19.05 -5.04
N ASP A 161 -2.59 19.43 -4.04
CA ASP A 161 -1.16 19.09 -3.93
C ASP A 161 -0.90 17.79 -3.18
N ARG A 162 -1.94 17.00 -2.94
CA ARG A 162 -1.77 15.70 -2.28
C ARG A 162 -1.31 14.67 -3.29
N THR A 163 -0.36 13.85 -2.87
CA THR A 163 0.15 12.72 -3.63
C THR A 163 0.30 11.50 -2.71
N ILE A 164 0.60 10.35 -3.27
CA ILE A 164 0.91 9.17 -2.47
C ILE A 164 2.28 9.35 -1.82
N ILE A 165 2.32 9.19 -0.51
CA ILE A 165 3.53 9.33 0.31
C ILE A 165 3.83 8.03 1.07
N GLY A 166 5.14 7.68 1.14
CA GLY A 166 5.59 6.52 1.90
C GLY A 166 5.06 5.17 1.39
N ASN A 167 5.06 4.21 2.28
CA ASN A 167 4.59 2.85 2.02
C ASN A 167 3.10 2.71 2.38
N PRO A 168 2.39 1.70 1.84
CA PRO A 168 1.02 1.43 2.23
C PRO A 168 0.93 1.05 3.72
N GLU A 169 -0.25 1.27 4.32
CA GLU A 169 -0.48 0.95 5.74
C GLU A 169 -0.30 -0.54 6.06
N ILE A 170 -0.60 -1.42 5.09
CA ILE A 170 -0.41 -2.86 5.22
C ILE A 170 0.96 -3.21 4.65
N PRO A 171 1.86 -3.82 5.45
CA PRO A 171 3.17 -4.22 4.98
C PRO A 171 3.09 -5.22 3.82
N GLU A 172 3.89 -5.01 2.79
CA GLU A 172 4.01 -5.95 1.67
C GLU A 172 4.91 -7.15 2.01
N ILE A 173 5.79 -6.99 2.99
CA ILE A 173 6.69 -8.05 3.45
C ILE A 173 6.41 -8.33 4.91
N ILE A 174 6.09 -9.59 5.20
CA ILE A 174 5.93 -10.10 6.56
C ILE A 174 6.83 -11.32 6.71
N TYR A 175 7.65 -11.35 7.74
CA TYR A 175 8.51 -12.49 8.01
C TYR A 175 8.54 -12.82 9.49
N GLY A 176 8.81 -14.08 9.76
CA GLY A 176 8.98 -14.58 11.11
C GLY A 176 10.02 -15.70 11.15
N PHE A 177 10.70 -15.82 12.26
CA PHE A 177 11.58 -16.95 12.51
C PHE A 177 11.53 -17.35 13.98
N GLY A 178 11.74 -18.63 14.21
CA GLY A 178 11.74 -19.19 15.56
C GLY A 178 12.68 -20.37 15.69
N GLY A 179 13.10 -20.65 16.90
CA GLY A 179 13.92 -21.81 17.21
C GLY A 179 13.54 -22.42 18.55
N THR A 180 13.58 -23.74 18.62
CA THR A 180 13.35 -24.51 19.85
C THR A 180 14.48 -25.53 20.03
N LEU A 181 15.10 -25.49 21.17
CA LEU A 181 16.06 -26.51 21.60
C LEU A 181 15.47 -27.27 22.77
N LYS A 182 15.35 -28.58 22.61
CA LYS A 182 14.80 -29.47 23.63
C LYS A 182 15.86 -30.45 24.04
N TYR A 183 15.99 -30.59 25.36
CA TYR A 183 16.89 -31.58 26.01
C TYR A 183 16.04 -32.62 26.73
#